data_9fea1996dd54d46cb87a29866d947a44
#
_entry.id   9fea1996dd54d46cb87a29866d947a44
#
_cell.length_a   1.000
_cell.length_b   1.000
_cell.length_c   1.000
_cell.angle_alpha   90.00
_cell.angle_beta   90.00
_cell.angle_gamma   90.00
#
_symmetry.space_group_name_H-M   'P 1'
#
loop_
_entity.id
_entity.type
_entity.pdbx_description
1 polymer ?
#
loop_
_entity_poly.entity_id
_entity_poly.type
_entity_poly.pdbx_seq_one_letter_code
_entity_poly.pdbx_strand_id
1 'polypeptide(L)'
;MKDYLQILTDEGRIVFTTHNREETYKIVSNYLDLQNKSGITNPEASNYFYVADQGMMPLLVIKKTPFNKDEIEERHFISHQAGLDRGVSFFPFTKQIEIDTVVQGLNVEWSMFDNVLYDISKNKYSFHDVTNKASINLHPVTDNSPFFLIMSLDFRII
;
A
#
# COMPACT_ATOMS: atom_id res chain seq x y z
N MET A 1 -3.78 7.70 12.93
CA MET A 1 -2.51 6.97 12.63
C MET A 1 -1.42 7.32 13.63
N LYS A 2 -1.01 8.60 13.75
CA LYS A 2 0.08 9.02 14.64
C LYS A 2 -0.11 8.53 16.08
N ASP A 3 -1.30 8.75 16.67
CA ASP A 3 -1.57 8.38 18.06
C ASP A 3 -1.48 6.86 18.29
N TYR A 4 -1.94 6.07 17.32
CA TYR A 4 -1.81 4.60 17.41
C TYR A 4 -0.35 4.15 17.39
N LEU A 5 0.50 4.76 16.57
CA LEU A 5 1.93 4.44 16.52
C LEU A 5 2.66 4.83 17.82
N GLN A 6 2.22 5.90 18.49
CA GLN A 6 2.83 6.35 19.72
C GLN A 6 2.62 5.42 20.90
N ILE A 7 1.45 4.75 20.97
CA ILE A 7 1.11 3.83 22.08
C ILE A 7 1.69 2.43 21.90
N LEU A 8 2.21 2.10 20.71
CA LEU A 8 2.83 0.80 20.47
C LEU A 8 4.18 0.70 21.18
N THR A 9 4.51 -0.52 21.62
CA THR A 9 5.89 -0.90 21.93
C THR A 9 6.73 -0.90 20.65
N ASP A 10 8.05 -0.98 20.74
CA ASP A 10 8.92 -0.96 19.55
C ASP A 10 8.65 -2.15 18.61
N GLU A 11 8.28 -3.31 19.14
CA GLU A 11 7.84 -4.47 18.35
C GLU A 11 6.33 -4.47 18.05
N GLY A 12 5.62 -3.44 18.48
CA GLY A 12 4.18 -3.30 18.28
C GLY A 12 3.81 -3.13 16.81
N ARG A 13 2.66 -3.66 16.44
CA ARG A 13 2.14 -3.67 15.07
C ARG A 13 0.70 -3.19 15.04
N ILE A 14 0.33 -2.51 13.97
CA ILE A 14 -1.06 -2.22 13.62
C ILE A 14 -1.39 -3.09 12.42
N VAL A 15 -2.55 -3.74 12.47
CA VAL A 15 -3.03 -4.59 11.39
C VAL A 15 -4.35 -4.02 10.88
N PHE A 16 -4.43 -3.80 9.59
CA PHE A 16 -5.64 -3.39 8.89
C PHE A 16 -6.05 -4.51 7.94
N THR A 17 -7.27 -4.98 8.08
CA THR A 17 -7.93 -5.78 7.05
C THR A 17 -8.81 -4.84 6.25
N THR A 18 -8.55 -4.71 4.97
CA THR A 18 -9.28 -3.81 4.07
C THR A 18 -10.20 -4.61 3.15
N HIS A 19 -11.24 -3.96 2.62
CA HIS A 19 -12.18 -4.62 1.71
C HIS A 19 -11.68 -4.66 0.27
N ASN A 20 -10.74 -3.77 -0.05
CA ASN A 20 -10.21 -3.63 -1.40
C ASN A 20 -8.82 -2.95 -1.38
N ARG A 21 -8.19 -2.90 -2.55
CA ARG A 21 -6.87 -2.30 -2.75
C ARG A 21 -6.85 -0.78 -2.53
N GLU A 22 -7.94 -0.11 -2.89
CA GLU A 22 -8.07 1.34 -2.80
C GLU A 22 -8.01 1.81 -1.35
N GLU A 23 -8.70 1.10 -0.46
CA GLU A 23 -8.61 1.34 0.99
C GLU A 23 -7.19 1.11 1.50
N THR A 24 -6.56 0.02 1.07
CA THR A 24 -5.16 -0.27 1.44
C THR A 24 -4.24 0.86 1.02
N TYR A 25 -4.32 1.30 -0.25
CA TYR A 25 -3.51 2.38 -0.77
C TYR A 25 -3.77 3.71 -0.05
N LYS A 26 -5.02 3.97 0.32
CA LYS A 26 -5.38 5.16 1.08
C LYS A 26 -4.75 5.17 2.47
N ILE A 27 -4.74 4.03 3.16
CA ILE A 27 -4.09 3.90 4.47
C ILE A 27 -2.58 4.06 4.32
N VAL A 28 -1.96 3.43 3.32
CA VAL A 28 -0.52 3.55 3.05
C VAL A 28 -0.16 4.99 2.68
N SER A 29 -0.97 5.67 1.85
CA SER A 29 -0.77 7.08 1.52
C SER A 29 -0.76 7.97 2.77
N ASN A 30 -1.72 7.79 3.68
CA ASN A 30 -1.74 8.50 4.97
C ASN A 30 -0.52 8.19 5.83
N TYR A 31 -0.07 6.94 5.83
CA TYR A 31 1.11 6.52 6.57
C TYR A 31 2.39 7.17 6.01
N LEU A 32 2.58 7.11 4.69
CA LEU A 32 3.75 7.70 4.04
C LEU A 32 3.79 9.22 4.19
N ASP A 33 2.65 9.91 4.09
CA ASP A 33 2.56 11.36 4.34
C ASP A 33 2.99 11.70 5.78
N LEU A 34 2.55 10.91 6.77
CA LEU A 34 2.97 11.08 8.16
C LEU A 34 4.49 10.89 8.32
N GLN A 35 5.07 9.88 7.70
CA GLN A 35 6.51 9.60 7.75
C GLN A 35 7.30 10.72 7.05
N ASN A 36 6.87 11.16 5.89
CA ASN A 36 7.49 12.24 5.14
C ASN A 36 7.49 13.57 5.93
N LYS A 37 6.40 13.88 6.63
CA LYS A 37 6.33 15.04 7.55
C LYS A 37 7.32 14.93 8.74
N SER A 38 7.75 13.72 9.05
CA SER A 38 8.77 13.42 10.06
C SER A 38 10.20 13.34 9.47
N GLY A 39 10.36 13.58 8.16
CA GLY A 39 11.64 13.57 7.47
C GLY A 39 12.10 12.19 6.98
N ILE A 40 11.23 11.17 7.08
CA ILE A 40 11.53 9.81 6.61
C ILE A 40 11.06 9.68 5.14
N THR A 41 11.95 9.26 4.26
CA THR A 41 11.65 9.10 2.84
C THR A 41 10.75 7.90 2.55
N ASN A 42 10.08 7.87 1.38
CA ASN A 42 9.25 6.74 0.99
C ASN A 42 10.01 5.40 0.96
N PRO A 43 11.25 5.30 0.42
CA PRO A 43 12.02 4.06 0.50
C PRO A 43 12.27 3.59 1.93
N GLU A 44 12.60 4.50 2.84
CA GLU A 44 12.81 4.16 4.25
C GLU A 44 11.51 3.76 4.93
N ALA A 45 10.45 4.57 4.76
CA ALA A 45 9.12 4.31 5.33
C ALA A 45 8.53 2.98 4.85
N SER A 46 8.86 2.54 3.64
CA SER A 46 8.40 1.27 3.08
C SER A 46 8.94 0.05 3.81
N ASN A 47 10.00 0.18 4.60
CA ASN A 47 10.53 -0.90 5.44
C ASN A 47 9.72 -1.13 6.72
N TYR A 48 8.73 -0.29 7.01
CA TYR A 48 7.91 -0.39 8.23
C TYR A 48 6.59 -1.10 8.02
N PHE A 49 6.25 -1.47 6.80
CA PHE A 49 5.00 -2.17 6.52
C PHE A 49 5.15 -3.23 5.43
N TYR A 50 4.22 -4.17 5.42
CA TYR A 50 4.00 -5.07 4.30
C TYR A 50 2.50 -5.24 4.04
N VAL A 51 2.16 -5.67 2.84
CA VAL A 51 0.80 -6.02 2.43
C VAL A 51 0.79 -7.48 1.97
N ALA A 52 -0.10 -8.27 2.53
CA ALA A 52 -0.41 -9.62 2.08
C ALA A 52 -1.82 -9.63 1.50
N ASP A 53 -1.99 -10.15 0.28
CA ASP A 53 -3.27 -10.12 -0.42
C ASP A 53 -3.51 -11.42 -1.20
N GLN A 54 -4.69 -11.96 -1.05
CA GLN A 54 -5.18 -13.09 -1.85
C GLN A 54 -5.97 -12.65 -3.11
N GLY A 55 -6.03 -11.34 -3.37
CA GLY A 55 -6.76 -10.74 -4.49
C GLY A 55 -8.12 -10.13 -4.13
N MET A 56 -8.57 -10.22 -2.88
CA MET A 56 -9.88 -9.68 -2.46
C MET A 56 -9.83 -8.79 -1.21
N MET A 57 -9.15 -9.24 -0.17
CA MET A 57 -9.12 -8.58 1.13
C MET A 57 -7.68 -8.41 1.60
N PRO A 58 -7.01 -7.33 1.19
CA PRO A 58 -5.64 -7.08 1.59
C PRO A 58 -5.49 -6.93 3.11
N LEU A 59 -4.39 -7.50 3.62
CA LEU A 59 -3.94 -7.35 4.99
C LEU A 59 -2.72 -6.43 5.00
N LEU A 60 -2.87 -5.23 5.54
CA LEU A 60 -1.77 -4.29 5.74
C LEU A 60 -1.26 -4.39 7.18
N VAL A 61 0.01 -4.65 7.35
CA VAL A 61 0.69 -4.68 8.65
C VAL A 61 1.71 -3.56 8.70
N ILE A 62 1.60 -2.68 9.70
CA ILE A 62 2.54 -1.58 9.96
C ILE A 62 3.20 -1.84 11.31
N LYS A 63 4.53 -1.86 11.36
CA LYS A 63 5.34 -1.99 12.58
C LYS A 63 5.85 -0.63 13.02
N LYS A 64 6.08 -0.43 14.31
CA LYS A 64 6.62 0.83 14.83
C LYS A 64 8.09 1.04 14.48
N THR A 65 8.87 -0.05 14.44
CA THR A 65 10.26 -0.08 13.98
C THR A 65 10.35 -0.73 12.60
N PRO A 66 11.38 -0.47 11.80
CA PRO A 66 11.49 -1.11 10.50
C PRO A 66 11.61 -2.63 10.64
N PHE A 67 11.01 -3.34 9.72
CA PHE A 67 11.27 -4.76 9.54
C PHE A 67 12.71 -4.97 9.08
N ASN A 68 13.34 -6.05 9.51
CA ASN A 68 14.57 -6.51 8.90
C ASN A 68 14.28 -7.51 7.76
N LYS A 69 15.32 -7.83 7.00
CA LYS A 69 15.19 -8.70 5.83
C LYS A 69 14.70 -10.10 6.18
N ASP A 70 15.25 -10.71 7.25
CA ASP A 70 14.91 -12.07 7.65
C ASP A 70 13.44 -12.17 8.11
N GLU A 71 12.96 -11.16 8.86
CA GLU A 71 11.53 -11.06 9.24
C GLU A 71 10.63 -11.04 8.01
N ILE A 72 10.98 -10.27 6.99
CA ILE A 72 10.17 -10.14 5.77
C ILE A 72 10.25 -11.42 4.94
N GLU A 73 11.40 -12.03 4.78
CA GLU A 73 11.55 -13.30 4.06
C GLU A 73 10.69 -14.39 4.70
N GLU A 74 10.66 -14.47 6.03
CA GLU A 74 9.78 -15.40 6.76
C GLU A 74 8.30 -15.10 6.49
N ARG A 75 7.90 -13.81 6.60
CA ARG A 75 6.49 -13.41 6.37
C ARG A 75 6.06 -13.65 4.93
N HIS A 76 6.92 -13.33 3.98
CA HIS A 76 6.66 -13.58 2.56
C HIS A 76 6.53 -15.08 2.28
N PHE A 77 7.43 -15.91 2.82
CA PHE A 77 7.34 -17.37 2.69
C PHE A 77 6.02 -17.92 3.23
N ILE A 78 5.62 -17.52 4.43
CA ILE A 78 4.33 -17.94 5.04
C ILE A 78 3.15 -17.47 4.18
N SER A 79 3.19 -16.21 3.73
CA SER A 79 2.14 -15.64 2.87
C SER A 79 2.03 -16.37 1.54
N HIS A 80 3.17 -16.72 0.93
CA HIS A 80 3.22 -17.50 -0.30
C HIS A 80 2.59 -18.88 -0.13
N GLN A 81 2.96 -19.61 0.94
CA GLN A 81 2.37 -20.92 1.26
C GLN A 81 0.85 -20.85 1.47
N ALA A 82 0.37 -19.73 2.01
CA ALA A 82 -1.06 -19.49 2.24
C ALA A 82 -1.79 -18.90 1.01
N GLY A 83 -1.08 -18.62 -0.10
CA GLY A 83 -1.64 -17.95 -1.27
C GLY A 83 -2.00 -16.48 -1.04
N LEU A 84 -1.34 -15.81 -0.09
CA LEU A 84 -1.55 -14.41 0.32
C LEU A 84 -0.47 -13.48 -0.24
N ASP A 85 0.11 -13.79 -1.37
CA ASP A 85 1.17 -13.02 -2.03
C ASP A 85 0.78 -12.56 -3.44
N ARG A 86 -0.51 -12.47 -3.70
CA ARG A 86 -1.11 -12.08 -4.98
C ARG A 86 -1.64 -10.65 -4.94
N GLY A 87 -2.19 -10.18 -6.04
CA GLY A 87 -2.84 -8.87 -6.11
C GLY A 87 -1.92 -7.71 -5.73
N VAL A 88 -2.32 -6.92 -4.74
CA VAL A 88 -1.57 -5.75 -4.28
C VAL A 88 -0.49 -6.07 -3.23
N SER A 89 -0.08 -7.32 -3.12
CA SER A 89 0.93 -7.75 -2.15
C SER A 89 2.23 -6.96 -2.31
N PHE A 90 2.78 -6.57 -1.17
CA PHE A 90 4.04 -5.85 -1.09
C PHE A 90 4.84 -6.34 0.13
N PHE A 91 6.05 -6.78 -0.10
CA PHE A 91 6.98 -7.19 0.95
C PHE A 91 8.30 -6.45 0.74
N PRO A 92 8.73 -5.56 1.65
CA PRO A 92 10.02 -4.87 1.53
C PRO A 92 11.16 -5.89 1.35
N PHE A 93 12.24 -5.49 0.71
CA PHE A 93 13.42 -6.31 0.39
C PHE A 93 13.19 -7.47 -0.58
N THR A 94 11.94 -7.77 -0.95
CA THR A 94 11.65 -8.78 -1.96
C THR A 94 11.63 -8.15 -3.35
N LYS A 95 11.74 -8.99 -4.37
CA LYS A 95 11.44 -8.56 -5.73
C LYS A 95 9.92 -8.58 -5.91
N GLN A 96 9.43 -7.62 -6.69
CA GLN A 96 8.09 -7.69 -7.22
C GLN A 96 7.87 -9.06 -7.86
N ILE A 97 6.80 -9.75 -7.50
CA ILE A 97 6.37 -10.94 -8.22
C ILE A 97 5.94 -10.44 -9.60
N GLU A 98 6.60 -10.91 -10.65
CA GLU A 98 6.09 -10.76 -12.00
C GLU A 98 4.76 -11.54 -11.99
N ILE A 99 3.66 -10.82 -11.88
CA ILE A 99 2.35 -11.40 -12.10
C ILE A 99 2.39 -11.87 -13.53
N ASP A 100 2.38 -13.18 -13.68
CA ASP A 100 2.33 -13.81 -14.99
C ASP A 100 1.15 -13.17 -15.73
N THR A 101 1.43 -12.42 -16.77
CA THR A 101 0.48 -11.62 -17.55
C THR A 101 -0.55 -12.48 -18.30
N VAL A 102 -0.74 -13.72 -17.90
CA VAL A 102 -1.66 -14.69 -18.48
C VAL A 102 -3.12 -14.50 -18.05
N VAL A 103 -3.47 -13.44 -17.32
CA VAL A 103 -4.86 -13.02 -17.28
C VAL A 103 -5.15 -12.21 -18.54
N GLN A 104 -5.24 -12.94 -19.66
CA GLN A 104 -5.70 -12.41 -20.92
C GLN A 104 -7.04 -11.70 -20.71
N GLY A 105 -7.07 -10.39 -20.95
CA GLY A 105 -8.28 -9.58 -20.97
C GLY A 105 -8.41 -8.52 -19.88
N LEU A 106 -7.44 -8.38 -18.99
CA LEU A 106 -7.40 -7.22 -18.09
C LEU A 106 -6.68 -6.05 -18.77
N ASN A 107 -7.33 -4.86 -18.74
CA ASN A 107 -6.79 -3.64 -19.27
C ASN A 107 -5.41 -3.33 -18.66
N VAL A 108 -4.52 -2.75 -19.46
CA VAL A 108 -3.15 -2.30 -19.06
C VAL A 108 -3.16 -1.42 -17.80
N GLU A 109 -4.25 -0.76 -17.48
CA GLU A 109 -4.44 0.03 -16.26
C GLU A 109 -4.36 -0.80 -14.96
N TRP A 110 -4.72 -2.07 -14.99
CA TRP A 110 -4.69 -2.94 -13.80
C TRP A 110 -3.29 -3.38 -13.40
N SER A 111 -2.40 -3.60 -14.35
CA SER A 111 -1.01 -3.96 -14.09
C SER A 111 -0.24 -2.83 -13.38
N MET A 112 -0.67 -1.59 -13.56
CA MET A 112 -0.08 -0.43 -12.91
C MET A 112 -0.39 -0.39 -11.41
N PHE A 113 -1.58 -0.87 -11.00
CA PHE A 113 -1.95 -0.92 -9.57
C PHE A 113 -1.20 -2.01 -8.80
N ASP A 114 -0.89 -3.12 -9.43
CA ASP A 114 -0.25 -4.25 -8.77
C ASP A 114 1.20 -3.92 -8.36
N ASN A 115 1.80 -2.91 -8.97
CA ASN A 115 3.19 -2.51 -8.76
C ASN A 115 3.37 -1.18 -8.01
N VAL A 116 2.27 -0.50 -7.71
CA VAL A 116 2.29 0.86 -7.15
C VAL A 116 3.15 0.96 -5.90
N LEU A 117 3.01 0.02 -4.95
CA LEU A 117 3.75 0.07 -3.70
C LEU A 117 5.26 -0.15 -3.91
N TYR A 118 5.65 -1.05 -4.81
CA TYR A 118 7.06 -1.25 -5.17
C TYR A 118 7.65 -0.02 -5.86
N ASP A 119 6.90 0.62 -6.74
CA ASP A 119 7.37 1.81 -7.46
C ASP A 119 7.43 3.04 -6.55
N ILE A 120 6.48 3.20 -5.63
CA ILE A 120 6.52 4.24 -4.58
C ILE A 120 7.69 4.01 -3.63
N SER A 121 7.95 2.76 -3.23
CA SER A 121 9.09 2.42 -2.37
C SER A 121 10.45 2.72 -3.03
N LYS A 122 10.49 2.87 -4.36
CA LYS A 122 11.68 3.24 -5.13
C LYS A 122 11.68 4.70 -5.60
N ASN A 123 10.72 5.51 -5.13
CA ASN A 123 10.50 6.89 -5.59
C ASN A 123 10.27 7.05 -7.10
N LYS A 124 9.77 6.03 -7.79
CA LYS A 124 9.43 6.14 -9.22
C LYS A 124 8.13 6.91 -9.44
N TYR A 125 7.17 6.74 -8.53
CA TYR A 125 5.85 7.40 -8.53
C TYR A 125 5.50 7.87 -7.13
N SER A 126 4.56 8.82 -7.06
CA SER A 126 3.85 9.20 -5.85
C SER A 126 2.39 8.74 -5.92
N PHE A 127 1.69 8.71 -4.80
CA PHE A 127 0.24 8.49 -4.82
C PHE A 127 -0.52 9.60 -5.57
N HIS A 128 0.05 10.80 -5.65
CA HIS A 128 -0.48 11.88 -6.47
C HIS A 128 -0.52 11.50 -7.96
N ASP A 129 0.58 10.93 -8.46
CA ASP A 129 0.66 10.48 -9.87
C ASP A 129 -0.37 9.38 -10.16
N VAL A 130 -0.56 8.45 -9.19
CA VAL A 130 -1.55 7.38 -9.31
C VAL A 130 -2.96 7.95 -9.32
N THR A 131 -3.29 8.88 -8.42
CA THR A 131 -4.59 9.55 -8.34
C THR A 131 -4.95 10.24 -9.66
N ASN A 132 -4.00 10.98 -10.24
CA ASN A 132 -4.22 11.70 -11.49
C ASN A 132 -4.49 10.79 -12.69
N LYS A 133 -3.95 9.56 -12.66
CA LYS A 133 -4.14 8.58 -13.74
C LYS A 133 -5.39 7.70 -13.57
N ALA A 134 -5.75 7.42 -12.33
CA ALA A 134 -6.75 6.40 -12.00
C ALA A 134 -8.14 6.96 -11.64
N SER A 135 -8.32 8.26 -11.63
CA SER A 135 -9.57 8.93 -11.18
C SER A 135 -10.01 8.53 -9.76
N ILE A 136 -9.07 7.98 -8.96
CA ILE A 136 -9.30 7.56 -7.58
C ILE A 136 -8.54 8.51 -6.66
N ASN A 137 -9.21 9.10 -5.69
CA ASN A 137 -8.54 9.97 -4.73
C ASN A 137 -7.75 9.17 -3.68
N LEU A 138 -6.45 9.03 -3.92
CA LEU A 138 -5.50 8.39 -3.00
C LEU A 138 -4.69 9.41 -2.18
N HIS A 139 -5.01 10.70 -2.26
CA HIS A 139 -4.35 11.71 -1.41
C HIS A 139 -4.57 11.41 0.07
N PRO A 140 -3.61 11.75 0.94
CA PRO A 140 -3.81 11.65 2.37
C PRO A 140 -5.08 12.37 2.84
N VAL A 141 -5.72 11.80 3.85
CA VAL A 141 -6.88 12.43 4.49
C VAL A 141 -6.41 13.66 5.26
N THR A 142 -7.10 14.78 5.08
CA THR A 142 -6.85 16.05 5.79
C THR A 142 -8.16 16.56 6.36
N ASP A 143 -8.09 17.55 7.27
CA ASP A 143 -9.28 18.21 7.86
C ASP A 143 -10.18 18.84 6.78
N ASN A 144 -9.57 19.28 5.65
CA ASN A 144 -10.30 19.84 4.51
C ASN A 144 -10.80 18.78 3.51
N SER A 145 -10.34 17.53 3.65
CA SER A 145 -10.73 16.39 2.81
C SER A 145 -10.84 15.12 3.69
N PRO A 146 -11.87 15.07 4.57
CA PRO A 146 -11.97 14.03 5.59
C PRO A 146 -12.48 12.69 5.05
N PHE A 147 -12.97 12.63 3.82
CA PHE A 147 -13.57 11.42 3.27
C PHE A 147 -12.51 10.43 2.83
N PHE A 148 -12.63 9.20 3.31
CA PHE A 148 -11.70 8.13 3.06
C PHE A 148 -11.70 7.66 1.60
N LEU A 149 -12.85 7.71 0.94
CA LEU A 149 -13.04 7.38 -0.47
C LEU A 149 -13.96 8.41 -1.13
N ILE A 150 -13.40 9.32 -1.91
CA ILE A 150 -14.16 10.06 -2.90
C ILE A 150 -13.80 9.44 -4.25
N MET A 151 -14.72 8.70 -4.84
CA MET A 151 -14.70 8.53 -6.28
C MET A 151 -14.93 9.93 -6.88
N SER A 152 -14.02 10.42 -7.70
CA SER A 152 -14.32 11.57 -8.51
C SER A 152 -15.38 11.11 -9.51
N LEU A 153 -16.64 11.41 -9.21
CA LEU A 153 -17.71 11.32 -10.20
C LEU A 153 -17.47 12.47 -11.18
N ASP A 154 -16.74 12.20 -12.24
CA ASP A 154 -16.76 13.04 -13.42
C ASP A 154 -18.18 12.95 -14.02
N PHE A 155 -19.08 13.77 -13.50
CA PHE A 155 -20.30 14.09 -14.20
C PHE A 155 -19.93 14.94 -15.43
N ARG A 156 -19.53 14.31 -16.51
CA ARG A 156 -19.64 14.93 -17.82
C ARG A 156 -21.13 14.97 -18.15
N ILE A 157 -21.75 16.11 -17.87
CA ILE A 157 -23.07 16.44 -18.46
C ILE A 157 -22.81 16.55 -19.96
N ILE A 158 -23.39 15.62 -20.72
CA ILE A 158 -23.48 15.66 -22.17
C ILE A 158 -24.55 16.70 -22.54
#